data_ff7c6cc9a363306db0439e2a689de64e
#
_entry.id   ff7c6cc9a363306db0439e2a689de64e
#
_cell.length_a   1.000
_cell.length_b   1.000
_cell.length_c   1.000
_cell.angle_alpha   90.00
_cell.angle_beta   90.00
_cell.angle_gamma   90.00
#
_symmetry.space_group_name_H-M   'P 1'
#
loop_
_entity.id
_entity.type
_entity.pdbx_description
1 polymer ?
#
loop_
_entity_poly.entity_id
_entity_poly.type
_entity_poly.pdbx_seq_one_letter_code
_entity_poly.pdbx_strand_id
1 'polypeptide(L)'
;LGITLHVKAQQVSLNSQYVFNEYILNPGAVGSKDYTPVQLNFRKQWTNFPGAPTTQFLTAHGRVADKMGIGANIYNDLAGPSRRTGITFSGAYHLQLDKAYNHKLGFGLGLSFTQHFIDVNKLDTYIDNDPTVLKGFNNQFVPDANAGIFYHYKNKGFAGISAYNMVEKTRDLFNFDSSIYSPLVRHYYFL
;
A
#
# COMPACT_ATOMS: atom_id res chain seq x y z
N LEU A 1 -21.77 22.76 -20.94
CA LEU A 1 -21.28 21.37 -20.83
C LEU A 1 -20.52 21.27 -19.48
N GLY A 2 -21.18 20.77 -18.42
CA GLY A 2 -20.55 20.59 -17.11
C GLY A 2 -19.75 19.28 -17.09
N ILE A 3 -18.43 19.35 -16.89
CA ILE A 3 -17.58 18.17 -16.67
C ILE A 3 -17.70 17.83 -15.19
N THR A 4 -18.46 16.79 -14.84
CA THR A 4 -18.49 16.23 -13.49
C THR A 4 -17.24 15.36 -13.28
N LEU A 5 -16.25 15.89 -12.59
CA LEU A 5 -15.11 15.11 -12.11
C LEU A 5 -15.56 14.26 -10.91
N HIS A 6 -15.63 12.96 -11.09
CA HIS A 6 -15.81 12.03 -9.98
C HIS A 6 -14.52 11.97 -9.18
N VAL A 7 -14.46 12.69 -8.06
CA VAL A 7 -13.34 12.61 -7.11
C VAL A 7 -13.53 11.36 -6.26
N LYS A 8 -12.62 10.38 -6.43
CA LYS A 8 -12.55 9.19 -5.58
C LYS A 8 -11.62 9.48 -4.40
N ALA A 9 -12.04 9.18 -3.18
CA ALA A 9 -11.23 9.39 -1.98
C ALA A 9 -10.04 8.42 -1.95
N GLN A 10 -8.87 8.92 -1.47
CA GLN A 10 -7.67 8.10 -1.33
C GLN A 10 -7.86 7.04 -0.24
N GLN A 11 -7.55 5.79 -0.56
CA GLN A 11 -7.67 4.64 0.35
C GLN A 11 -6.32 4.17 0.91
N VAL A 12 -5.22 4.60 0.32
CA VAL A 12 -3.86 4.24 0.71
C VAL A 12 -3.20 5.39 1.45
N SER A 13 -2.49 5.08 2.55
CA SER A 13 -1.75 6.09 3.33
C SER A 13 -0.71 6.78 2.46
N LEU A 14 -0.67 8.09 2.51
CA LEU A 14 0.28 8.91 1.78
C LEU A 14 1.68 8.69 2.37
N ASN A 15 2.61 8.21 1.57
CA ASN A 15 4.00 8.04 1.96
C ASN A 15 4.87 9.11 1.28
N SER A 16 5.25 10.14 2.03
CA SER A 16 6.08 11.25 1.52
C SER A 16 7.56 10.90 1.40
N GLN A 17 7.99 9.75 1.95
CA GLN A 17 9.41 9.33 1.96
C GLN A 17 9.74 8.32 0.85
N TYR A 18 8.95 8.28 -0.22
CA TYR A 18 9.13 7.34 -1.34
C TYR A 18 10.50 7.50 -2.05
N VAL A 19 11.12 8.67 -1.99
CA VAL A 19 12.44 8.91 -2.57
C VAL A 19 13.53 8.07 -1.90
N PHE A 20 13.36 7.72 -0.62
CA PHE A 20 14.29 6.87 0.13
C PHE A 20 13.92 5.39 0.07
N ASN A 21 12.65 5.10 -0.28
CA ASN A 21 12.12 3.73 -0.31
C ASN A 21 11.12 3.57 -1.46
N GLU A 22 11.64 3.46 -2.66
CA GLU A 22 10.89 3.33 -3.90
C GLU A 22 10.04 2.04 -3.91
N TYR A 23 10.49 1.01 -3.17
CA TYR A 23 9.80 -0.28 -3.05
C TYR A 23 8.37 -0.16 -2.50
N ILE A 24 8.11 0.77 -1.57
CA ILE A 24 6.77 0.96 -1.00
C ILE A 24 5.74 1.31 -2.09
N LEU A 25 6.15 2.04 -3.13
CA LEU A 25 5.26 2.49 -4.20
C LEU A 25 5.42 1.70 -5.50
N ASN A 26 6.49 0.88 -5.64
CA ASN A 26 6.69 0.14 -6.88
C ASN A 26 7.40 -1.20 -6.62
N PRO A 27 6.72 -2.35 -6.82
CA PRO A 27 7.35 -3.64 -6.63
C PRO A 27 8.49 -3.92 -7.64
N GLY A 28 8.56 -3.20 -8.77
CA GLY A 28 9.67 -3.30 -9.72
C GLY A 28 11.00 -2.78 -9.18
N ALA A 29 10.99 -1.99 -8.09
CA ALA A 29 12.19 -1.50 -7.42
C ALA A 29 12.88 -2.55 -6.52
N VAL A 30 12.22 -3.68 -6.25
CA VAL A 30 12.75 -4.75 -5.38
C VAL A 30 14.05 -5.31 -5.93
N GLY A 31 15.13 -5.29 -5.14
CA GLY A 31 16.46 -5.78 -5.57
C GLY A 31 17.18 -4.88 -6.57
N SER A 32 16.71 -3.65 -6.81
CA SER A 32 17.37 -2.69 -7.70
C SER A 32 18.73 -2.22 -7.16
N LYS A 33 18.89 -2.20 -5.83
CA LYS A 33 20.11 -1.77 -5.13
C LYS A 33 21.10 -2.93 -4.99
N ASP A 34 22.38 -2.60 -4.90
CA ASP A 34 23.45 -3.60 -4.74
C ASP A 34 23.65 -4.06 -3.28
N TYR A 35 22.85 -3.54 -2.38
CA TYR A 35 22.77 -3.91 -0.97
C TYR A 35 21.33 -4.24 -0.59
N THR A 36 21.14 -4.85 0.57
CA THR A 36 19.83 -5.19 1.11
C THR A 36 19.37 -4.11 2.10
N PRO A 37 18.59 -3.09 1.67
CA PRO A 37 18.06 -2.09 2.58
C PRO A 37 17.01 -2.72 3.49
N VAL A 38 17.13 -2.45 4.78
CA VAL A 38 16.09 -2.68 5.79
C VAL A 38 15.70 -1.31 6.33
N GLN A 39 14.44 -0.94 6.21
CA GLN A 39 13.97 0.39 6.58
C GLN A 39 12.76 0.30 7.47
N LEU A 40 12.82 0.99 8.60
CA LEU A 40 11.70 1.22 9.50
C LEU A 40 11.26 2.67 9.36
N ASN A 41 9.99 2.89 9.12
CA ASN A 41 9.37 4.19 9.03
C ASN A 41 8.25 4.28 10.07
N PHE A 42 8.28 5.34 10.87
CA PHE A 42 7.25 5.65 11.84
C PHE A 42 6.72 7.07 11.57
N ARG A 43 5.43 7.18 11.39
CA ARG A 43 4.75 8.45 11.15
C ARG A 43 3.60 8.61 12.14
N LYS A 44 3.55 9.72 12.85
CA LYS A 44 2.42 10.13 13.68
C LYS A 44 1.96 11.52 13.22
N GLN A 45 0.67 11.66 12.94
CA GLN A 45 0.06 12.92 12.54
C GLN A 45 -0.70 13.50 13.75
N TRP A 46 -0.71 14.83 13.89
CA TRP A 46 -1.47 15.54 14.95
C TRP A 46 -1.19 14.98 16.36
N THR A 47 0.07 15.09 16.79
CA THR A 47 0.58 14.45 18.02
C THR A 47 -0.22 14.74 19.30
N ASN A 48 -0.92 15.86 19.36
CA ASN A 48 -1.71 16.26 20.53
C ASN A 48 -3.20 15.92 20.42
N PHE A 49 -3.60 15.15 19.39
CA PHE A 49 -4.98 14.78 19.17
C PHE A 49 -5.22 13.30 19.59
N PRO A 50 -6.22 13.01 20.46
CA PRO A 50 -6.59 11.63 20.80
C PRO A 50 -6.99 10.84 19.55
N GLY A 51 -6.49 9.62 19.38
CA GLY A 51 -6.77 8.81 18.20
C GLY A 51 -6.06 9.25 16.92
N ALA A 52 -5.05 10.11 17.05
CA ALA A 52 -4.25 10.62 15.94
C ALA A 52 -3.68 9.49 15.05
N PRO A 53 -3.75 9.64 13.70
CA PRO A 53 -3.26 8.64 12.77
C PRO A 53 -1.78 8.32 13.00
N THR A 54 -1.49 7.04 13.09
CA THR A 54 -0.13 6.51 13.27
C THR A 54 0.12 5.41 12.25
N THR A 55 1.15 5.58 11.43
CA THR A 55 1.52 4.63 10.39
C THR A 55 2.94 4.13 10.63
N GLN A 56 3.12 2.83 10.56
CA GLN A 56 4.41 2.15 10.72
C GLN A 56 4.64 1.27 9.50
N PHE A 57 5.84 1.33 8.93
CA PHE A 57 6.28 0.47 7.84
C PHE A 57 7.63 -0.14 8.18
N LEU A 58 7.75 -1.43 7.97
CA LEU A 58 9.01 -2.15 7.94
C LEU A 58 9.17 -2.78 6.57
N THR A 59 10.21 -2.40 5.84
CA THR A 59 10.50 -2.94 4.52
C THR A 59 11.89 -3.54 4.50
N ALA A 60 12.05 -4.67 3.82
CA ALA A 60 13.33 -5.27 3.50
C ALA A 60 13.26 -5.83 2.08
N HIS A 61 14.27 -5.56 1.27
CA HIS A 61 14.37 -6.17 -0.05
C HIS A 61 15.82 -6.33 -0.47
N GLY A 62 16.11 -7.32 -1.30
CA GLY A 62 17.46 -7.58 -1.77
C GLY A 62 17.48 -8.37 -3.05
N ARG A 63 18.68 -8.44 -3.65
CA ARG A 63 18.94 -9.25 -4.82
C ARG A 63 19.25 -10.68 -4.40
N VAL A 64 18.56 -11.64 -4.98
CA VAL A 64 18.77 -13.08 -4.72
C VAL A 64 19.50 -13.78 -5.87
N ALA A 65 19.48 -13.17 -7.06
CA ALA A 65 20.24 -13.61 -8.24
C ALA A 65 20.58 -12.37 -9.10
N ASP A 66 21.42 -12.53 -10.11
CA ASP A 66 21.90 -11.42 -10.97
C ASP A 66 20.78 -10.53 -11.52
N LYS A 67 19.63 -11.14 -11.81
CA LYS A 67 18.48 -10.46 -12.42
C LYS A 67 17.23 -10.53 -11.57
N MET A 68 17.28 -11.10 -10.37
CA MET A 68 16.09 -11.31 -9.55
C MET A 68 16.24 -10.68 -8.16
N GLY A 69 15.20 -9.99 -7.73
CA GLY A 69 15.06 -9.48 -6.38
C GLY A 69 13.82 -10.01 -5.69
N ILE A 70 13.89 -10.13 -4.38
CA ILE A 70 12.75 -10.41 -3.51
C ILE A 70 12.67 -9.36 -2.40
N GLY A 71 11.48 -9.14 -1.87
CA GLY A 71 11.27 -8.19 -0.78
C GLY A 71 10.00 -8.49 0.00
N ALA A 72 9.98 -7.96 1.20
CA ALA A 72 8.80 -7.98 2.06
C ALA A 72 8.57 -6.60 2.67
N ASN A 73 7.31 -6.27 2.86
CA ASN A 73 6.85 -5.05 3.50
C ASN A 73 5.77 -5.42 4.51
N ILE A 74 5.93 -4.96 5.74
CA ILE A 74 4.92 -5.08 6.80
C ILE A 74 4.49 -3.67 7.17
N TYR A 75 3.20 -3.44 7.30
CA TYR A 75 2.68 -2.15 7.73
C TYR A 75 1.58 -2.30 8.77
N ASN A 76 1.47 -1.28 9.62
CA ASN A 76 0.40 -1.12 10.59
C ASN A 76 -0.03 0.35 10.58
N ASP A 77 -1.28 0.59 10.27
CA ASP A 77 -1.89 1.91 10.14
C ASP A 77 -3.08 1.99 11.09
N LEU A 78 -3.01 2.93 12.03
CA LEU A 78 -4.04 3.19 13.03
C LEU A 78 -4.62 4.57 12.77
N ALA A 79 -5.94 4.68 12.73
CA ALA A 79 -6.63 5.95 12.58
C ALA A 79 -7.94 5.92 13.38
N GLY A 80 -7.94 6.51 14.58
CA GLY A 80 -9.09 6.46 15.49
C GLY A 80 -9.49 5.01 15.84
N PRO A 81 -10.74 4.60 15.54
CA PRO A 81 -11.23 3.24 15.78
C PRO A 81 -10.75 2.25 14.71
N SER A 82 -10.22 2.70 13.60
CA SER A 82 -9.80 1.86 12.46
C SER A 82 -8.33 1.46 12.57
N ARG A 83 -8.06 0.18 12.37
CA ARG A 83 -6.71 -0.37 12.26
C ARG A 83 -6.59 -1.18 10.98
N ARG A 84 -5.48 -0.99 10.29
CA ARG A 84 -5.15 -1.71 9.08
C ARG A 84 -3.75 -2.26 9.19
N THR A 85 -3.60 -3.57 9.20
CA THR A 85 -2.32 -4.26 9.27
C THR A 85 -2.16 -5.13 8.04
N GLY A 86 -0.99 -5.11 7.41
CA GLY A 86 -0.76 -5.91 6.22
C GLY A 86 0.68 -6.33 6.05
N ILE A 87 0.85 -7.37 5.24
CA ILE A 87 2.13 -7.86 4.76
C ILE A 87 2.06 -7.98 3.24
N THR A 88 3.14 -7.57 2.57
CA THR A 88 3.30 -7.70 1.13
C THR A 88 4.59 -8.44 0.83
N PHE A 89 4.53 -9.47 0.01
CA PHE A 89 5.69 -10.14 -0.57
C PHE A 89 5.82 -9.75 -2.02
N SER A 90 7.01 -9.40 -2.46
CA SER A 90 7.25 -8.94 -3.82
C SER A 90 8.47 -9.62 -4.43
N GLY A 91 8.37 -9.88 -5.73
CA GLY A 91 9.48 -10.33 -6.55
C GLY A 91 9.63 -9.41 -7.76
N ALA A 92 10.87 -9.18 -8.19
CA ALA A 92 11.15 -8.40 -9.39
C ALA A 92 12.20 -9.09 -10.26
N TYR A 93 12.04 -8.91 -11.57
CA TYR A 93 13.02 -9.32 -12.57
C TYR A 93 13.61 -8.09 -13.25
N HIS A 94 14.94 -8.01 -13.29
CA HIS A 94 15.68 -6.85 -13.80
C HIS A 94 16.32 -7.17 -15.16
N LEU A 95 15.88 -6.46 -16.19
CA LEU A 95 16.52 -6.44 -17.50
C LEU A 95 17.61 -5.37 -17.52
N GLN A 96 18.78 -5.78 -17.95
CA GLN A 96 19.88 -4.87 -18.24
C GLN A 96 19.74 -4.41 -19.68
N LEU A 97 19.62 -3.10 -19.88
CA LEU A 97 19.38 -2.51 -21.21
C LEU A 97 20.68 -2.17 -21.94
N ASP A 98 21.81 -2.07 -21.20
CA ASP A 98 23.11 -1.77 -21.76
C ASP A 98 24.21 -2.70 -21.21
N LYS A 99 25.30 -2.86 -21.98
CA LYS A 99 26.46 -3.68 -21.60
C LYS A 99 27.24 -3.11 -20.39
N ALA A 100 27.09 -1.83 -20.12
CA ALA A 100 27.75 -1.15 -19.00
C ALA A 100 26.94 -1.20 -17.70
N TYR A 101 25.82 -1.91 -17.69
CA TYR A 101 24.92 -2.08 -16.52
C TYR A 101 24.41 -0.76 -15.92
N ASN A 102 24.38 0.29 -16.72
CA ASN A 102 23.94 1.61 -16.28
C ASN A 102 22.43 1.76 -16.30
N HIS A 103 21.77 1.09 -17.25
CA HIS A 103 20.33 1.15 -17.49
C HIS A 103 19.69 -0.18 -17.14
N LYS A 104 18.81 -0.18 -16.17
CA LYS A 104 18.08 -1.37 -15.73
C LYS A 104 16.58 -1.11 -15.76
N LEU A 105 15.79 -2.10 -16.17
CA LEU A 105 14.35 -2.08 -16.16
C LEU A 105 13.84 -3.25 -15.32
N GLY A 106 13.20 -2.94 -14.19
CA GLY A 106 12.63 -3.92 -13.27
C GLY A 106 11.14 -4.14 -13.53
N PHE A 107 10.72 -5.38 -13.64
CA PHE A 107 9.34 -5.80 -13.67
C PHE A 107 9.02 -6.49 -12.35
N GLY A 108 8.11 -5.93 -11.58
CA GLY A 108 7.78 -6.42 -10.25
C GLY A 108 6.33 -6.83 -10.10
N LEU A 109 6.13 -7.89 -9.33
CA LEU A 109 4.83 -8.34 -8.86
C LEU A 109 4.87 -8.44 -7.34
N GLY A 110 3.75 -8.11 -6.70
CA GLY A 110 3.58 -8.22 -5.26
C GLY A 110 2.25 -8.87 -4.90
N LEU A 111 2.24 -9.65 -3.84
CA LEU A 111 1.06 -10.21 -3.21
C LEU A 111 0.92 -9.60 -1.82
N SER A 112 -0.20 -8.96 -1.58
CA SER A 112 -0.51 -8.26 -0.33
C SER A 112 -1.63 -8.97 0.42
N PHE A 113 -1.49 -9.05 1.72
CA PHE A 113 -2.52 -9.57 2.63
C PHE A 113 -2.79 -8.53 3.69
N THR A 114 -3.98 -7.96 3.66
CA THR A 114 -4.37 -6.86 4.55
C THR A 114 -5.52 -7.28 5.45
N GLN A 115 -5.38 -7.04 6.73
CA GLN A 115 -6.43 -7.16 7.73
C GLN A 115 -6.95 -5.76 8.07
N HIS A 116 -8.22 -5.55 7.85
CA HIS A 116 -8.97 -4.36 8.29
C HIS A 116 -9.69 -4.71 9.59
N PHE A 117 -9.52 -3.89 10.60
CA PHE A 117 -10.18 -4.03 11.89
C PHE A 117 -10.80 -2.69 12.30
N ILE A 118 -12.01 -2.72 12.83
CA ILE A 118 -12.68 -1.56 13.40
C ILE A 118 -13.09 -1.90 14.83
N ASP A 119 -12.65 -1.08 15.78
CA ASP A 119 -13.03 -1.16 17.17
C ASP A 119 -14.35 -0.41 17.37
N VAL A 120 -15.44 -1.17 17.34
CA VAL A 120 -16.81 -0.62 17.47
C VAL A 120 -17.02 0.10 18.81
N ASN A 121 -16.31 -0.32 19.87
CA ASN A 121 -16.45 0.30 21.18
C ASN A 121 -15.86 1.73 21.25
N LYS A 122 -15.07 2.12 20.26
CA LYS A 122 -14.53 3.48 20.12
C LYS A 122 -15.33 4.37 19.19
N LEU A 123 -16.48 3.89 18.71
CA LEU A 123 -17.39 4.67 17.89
C LEU A 123 -18.42 5.34 18.80
N ASP A 124 -18.42 6.67 18.81
CA ASP A 124 -19.51 7.45 19.40
C ASP A 124 -20.70 7.44 18.43
N THR A 125 -21.77 6.77 18.79
CA THR A 125 -23.00 6.72 18.00
C THR A 125 -24.06 7.64 18.65
N TYR A 126 -24.73 8.45 17.84
CA TYR A 126 -25.81 9.33 18.31
C TYR A 126 -27.02 8.56 18.84
N ILE A 127 -27.21 7.31 18.37
CA ILE A 127 -28.26 6.39 18.79
C ILE A 127 -27.62 5.22 19.51
N ASP A 128 -27.95 5.03 20.77
CA ASP A 128 -27.49 3.85 21.52
C ASP A 128 -28.02 2.58 20.85
N ASN A 129 -27.11 1.61 20.64
CA ASN A 129 -27.41 0.32 20.00
C ASN A 129 -27.84 0.42 18.52
N ASP A 130 -27.26 1.30 17.73
CA ASP A 130 -27.54 1.35 16.29
C ASP A 130 -27.28 -0.03 15.65
N PRO A 131 -28.29 -0.67 15.04
CA PRO A 131 -28.16 -1.99 14.44
C PRO A 131 -27.14 -2.06 13.31
N THR A 132 -26.89 -0.93 12.65
CA THR A 132 -25.93 -0.82 11.54
C THR A 132 -24.52 -0.99 12.04
N VAL A 133 -24.18 -0.41 13.20
CA VAL A 133 -22.87 -0.50 13.83
C VAL A 133 -22.67 -1.84 14.53
N LEU A 134 -23.70 -2.33 15.25
CA LEU A 134 -23.63 -3.59 15.99
C LEU A 134 -23.57 -4.84 15.10
N LYS A 135 -24.11 -4.76 13.88
CA LYS A 135 -24.10 -5.85 12.89
C LYS A 135 -22.92 -5.78 11.92
N GLY A 136 -22.07 -4.76 12.03
CA GLY A 136 -20.92 -4.59 11.16
C GLY A 136 -19.84 -5.67 11.40
N PHE A 137 -19.13 -6.03 10.33
CA PHE A 137 -17.91 -6.84 10.44
C PHE A 137 -16.79 -5.96 11.00
N ASN A 138 -16.33 -6.25 12.20
CA ASN A 138 -15.22 -5.53 12.82
C ASN A 138 -13.84 -6.04 12.35
N ASN A 139 -13.80 -7.09 11.53
CA ASN A 139 -12.57 -7.69 11.04
C ASN A 139 -12.75 -8.28 9.63
N GLN A 140 -11.95 -7.85 8.68
CA GLN A 140 -11.96 -8.37 7.31
C GLN A 140 -10.55 -8.61 6.79
N PHE A 141 -10.31 -9.77 6.20
CA PHE A 141 -9.07 -10.12 5.55
C PHE A 141 -9.19 -9.97 4.02
N VAL A 142 -8.27 -9.20 3.42
CA VAL A 142 -8.29 -8.88 1.99
C VAL A 142 -6.95 -9.23 1.37
N PRO A 143 -6.88 -10.30 0.56
CA PRO A 143 -5.74 -10.55 -0.33
C PRO A 143 -5.82 -9.61 -1.53
N ASP A 144 -4.66 -9.14 -2.01
CA ASP A 144 -4.55 -8.26 -3.15
C ASP A 144 -3.26 -8.51 -3.94
N ALA A 145 -3.18 -7.97 -5.16
CA ALA A 145 -2.02 -8.07 -6.02
C ALA A 145 -1.58 -6.67 -6.47
N ASN A 146 -0.27 -6.50 -6.64
CA ASN A 146 0.36 -5.28 -7.11
C ASN A 146 1.29 -5.60 -8.27
N ALA A 147 1.43 -4.69 -9.23
CA ALA A 147 2.39 -4.82 -10.31
C ALA A 147 3.09 -3.48 -10.54
N GLY A 148 4.31 -3.53 -11.07
CA GLY A 148 5.04 -2.31 -11.38
C GLY A 148 6.19 -2.52 -12.35
N ILE A 149 6.50 -1.44 -13.05
CA ILE A 149 7.67 -1.32 -13.92
C ILE A 149 8.52 -0.20 -13.36
N PHE A 150 9.80 -0.45 -13.16
CA PHE A 150 10.73 0.48 -12.56
C PHE A 150 12.00 0.59 -13.40
N TYR A 151 12.25 1.79 -13.95
CA TYR A 151 13.48 2.11 -14.65
C TYR A 151 14.44 2.81 -13.71
N HIS A 152 15.71 2.45 -13.81
CA HIS A 152 16.75 2.98 -12.95
C HIS A 152 18.05 3.20 -13.75
N TYR A 153 18.57 4.41 -13.65
CA TYR A 153 19.82 4.83 -14.30
C TYR A 153 20.91 5.04 -13.26
N LYS A 154 21.81 4.05 -13.09
CA LYS A 154 22.82 4.06 -12.02
C LYS A 154 22.18 4.41 -10.67
N ASN A 155 22.86 5.22 -9.87
CA ASN A 155 22.30 5.85 -8.65
C ASN A 155 21.90 7.32 -8.89
N LYS A 156 21.64 7.72 -10.14
CA LYS A 156 21.41 9.12 -10.52
C LYS A 156 19.95 9.47 -10.73
N GLY A 157 19.14 8.51 -11.09
CA GLY A 157 17.73 8.76 -11.33
C GLY A 157 16.93 7.48 -11.55
N PHE A 158 15.65 7.58 -11.33
CA PHE A 158 14.70 6.50 -11.57
C PHE A 158 13.39 7.07 -12.12
N ALA A 159 12.64 6.21 -12.76
CA ALA A 159 11.24 6.45 -13.14
C ALA A 159 10.46 5.14 -13.04
N GLY A 160 9.17 5.22 -12.79
CA GLY A 160 8.38 4.01 -12.69
C GLY A 160 6.88 4.25 -12.72
N ILE A 161 6.18 3.19 -13.07
CA ILE A 161 4.72 3.13 -12.95
C ILE A 161 4.35 1.86 -12.19
N SER A 162 3.32 1.97 -11.36
CA SER A 162 2.82 0.82 -10.62
C SER A 162 1.31 0.89 -10.42
N ALA A 163 0.71 -0.28 -10.24
CA ALA A 163 -0.70 -0.45 -9.94
C ALA A 163 -0.85 -1.26 -8.66
N TYR A 164 -1.66 -0.76 -7.75
CA TYR A 164 -2.03 -1.38 -6.48
C TYR A 164 -3.53 -1.61 -6.40
N ASN A 165 -3.95 -2.51 -5.52
CA ASN A 165 -5.34 -2.92 -5.38
C ASN A 165 -5.89 -3.47 -6.70
N MET A 166 -5.17 -4.41 -7.32
CA MET A 166 -5.55 -4.98 -8.61
C MET A 166 -6.71 -5.97 -8.49
N VAL A 167 -6.89 -6.58 -7.32
CA VAL A 167 -8.01 -7.48 -7.04
C VAL A 167 -9.17 -6.65 -6.50
N GLU A 168 -10.22 -6.52 -7.32
CA GLU A 168 -11.43 -5.82 -6.92
C GLU A 168 -12.17 -6.64 -5.86
N LYS A 169 -12.14 -6.19 -4.60
CA LYS A 169 -12.95 -6.74 -3.52
C LYS A 169 -13.75 -5.63 -2.86
N THR A 170 -15.01 -5.94 -2.55
CA THR A 170 -15.86 -5.08 -1.73
C THR A 170 -15.39 -5.18 -0.28
N ARG A 171 -15.39 -4.05 0.42
CA ARG A 171 -15.21 -4.03 1.88
C ARG A 171 -16.56 -4.14 2.55
N ASP A 172 -16.81 -5.26 3.19
CA ASP A 172 -18.04 -5.52 3.94
C ASP A 172 -17.80 -5.32 5.45
N LEU A 173 -17.20 -4.19 5.82
CA LEU A 173 -16.92 -3.86 7.23
C LEU A 173 -18.17 -3.43 8.00
N PHE A 174 -19.20 -2.98 7.29
CA PHE A 174 -20.51 -2.61 7.84
C PHE A 174 -21.60 -3.24 6.99
N ASN A 175 -22.66 -3.68 7.63
CA ASN A 175 -23.82 -4.26 6.96
C ASN A 175 -24.72 -3.14 6.40
N PHE A 176 -24.21 -2.39 5.43
CA PHE A 176 -25.00 -1.43 4.70
C PHE A 176 -25.91 -2.14 3.70
N ASP A 177 -27.08 -1.56 3.47
CA ASP A 177 -27.95 -1.98 2.37
C ASP A 177 -27.15 -1.99 1.06
N SER A 178 -27.38 -2.96 0.19
CA SER A 178 -26.63 -3.24 -1.04
C SER A 178 -26.48 -2.04 -2.02
N SER A 179 -27.13 -0.92 -1.72
CA SER A 179 -27.02 0.34 -2.46
C SER A 179 -25.74 1.13 -2.17
N ILE A 180 -25.01 0.85 -1.06
CA ILE A 180 -23.77 1.55 -0.70
C ILE A 180 -22.58 0.62 -0.94
N TYR A 181 -22.18 0.56 -2.18
CA TYR A 181 -21.03 -0.22 -2.62
C TYR A 181 -19.74 0.56 -2.41
N SER A 182 -18.82 0.07 -1.57
CA SER A 182 -17.50 0.66 -1.35
C SER A 182 -16.39 -0.26 -1.85
N PRO A 183 -16.14 -0.30 -3.17
CA PRO A 183 -15.07 -1.14 -3.72
C PRO A 183 -13.69 -0.62 -3.33
N LEU A 184 -12.71 -1.50 -3.24
CA LEU A 184 -11.32 -1.12 -3.25
C LEU A 184 -10.97 -0.55 -4.64
N VAL A 185 -10.62 0.73 -4.68
CA VAL A 185 -10.27 1.40 -5.94
C VAL A 185 -8.80 1.09 -6.28
N ARG A 186 -8.53 0.81 -7.55
CA ARG A 186 -7.16 0.68 -8.06
C ARG A 186 -6.41 1.99 -7.94
N HIS A 187 -5.17 1.91 -7.49
CA HIS A 187 -4.28 3.06 -7.38
C HIS A 187 -3.12 2.92 -8.37
N TYR A 188 -2.87 3.98 -9.13
CA TYR A 188 -1.75 4.07 -10.05
C TYR A 188 -0.76 5.11 -9.51
N TYR A 189 0.52 4.73 -9.46
CA TYR A 189 1.60 5.62 -9.05
C TYR A 189 2.54 5.86 -10.21
N PHE A 190 2.96 7.10 -10.33
CA PHE A 190 4.00 7.56 -11.26
C PHE A 190 5.14 8.12 -10.42
N LEU A 191 6.34 7.64 -10.67
CA LEU A 191 7.57 7.94 -9.95
C LEU A 191 8.58 8.58 -10.89
#